data_629a7c0cdd4b7246452d1b0aae20d8e4
#
_entry.id   629a7c0cdd4b7246452d1b0aae20d8e4
#
_cell.length_a   1.000
_cell.length_b   1.000
_cell.length_c   1.000
_cell.angle_alpha   90.00
_cell.angle_beta   90.00
_cell.angle_gamma   90.00
#
_symmetry.space_group_name_H-M   'P 1'
#
loop_
_entity.id
_entity.type
_entity.pdbx_description
1 polymer ?
#
loop_
_entity_poly.entity_id
_entity_poly.type
_entity_poly.pdbx_seq_one_letter_code
_entity_poly.pdbx_strand_id
1 'polypeptide(L)'
;DQRRKSGEPYISHPVAVARIVAEEMELGANPVMAAFLHDVIEDCPYTIDEIRERFGDDVAFLVGVVTKQKKAKYDQSKQVDNFRQILSSVQFDVRAILVKLADRLHNMRTLSSMRPDKQMKIASETDYFYAPLANRLGLYNVKTELENLSFRYRCPREYEKLEKLLTELQQTEKADVDAFIAKAQEILADNGIEARIELRMRSPYSIWRKMQTKECD
;
A
#
# COMPACT_ATOMS: atom_id res chain seq x y z
N ASP A 1 -17.35 0.84 -20.58
CA ASP A 1 -16.01 1.29 -21.07
C ASP A 1 -15.38 2.37 -20.18
N GLN A 2 -15.45 2.18 -18.86
CA GLN A 2 -14.84 3.10 -17.90
C GLN A 2 -13.31 2.96 -17.94
N ARG A 3 -12.61 4.12 -17.93
CA ARG A 3 -11.13 4.17 -17.97
C ARG A 3 -10.56 4.94 -16.80
N ARG A 4 -9.37 4.54 -16.38
CA ARG A 4 -8.54 5.28 -15.42
C ARG A 4 -7.94 6.53 -16.08
N LYS A 5 -7.39 7.44 -15.28
CA LYS A 5 -6.67 8.63 -15.78
C LYS A 5 -5.40 8.29 -16.54
N SER A 6 -4.83 7.10 -16.32
CA SER A 6 -3.74 6.53 -17.12
C SER A 6 -4.17 6.09 -18.52
N GLY A 7 -5.48 6.04 -18.81
CA GLY A 7 -6.05 5.52 -20.06
C GLY A 7 -6.35 4.02 -20.06
N GLU A 8 -5.91 3.28 -19.05
CA GLU A 8 -6.18 1.84 -18.90
C GLU A 8 -7.65 1.56 -18.61
N PRO A 9 -8.18 0.36 -18.96
CA PRO A 9 -9.51 -0.08 -18.53
C PRO A 9 -9.61 -0.03 -16.99
N TYR A 10 -10.74 0.46 -16.46
CA TYR A 10 -10.92 0.61 -15.02
C TYR A 10 -10.78 -0.72 -14.26
N ILE A 11 -11.16 -1.83 -14.87
CA ILE A 11 -11.08 -3.17 -14.27
C ILE A 11 -9.65 -3.55 -13.82
N SER A 12 -8.61 -2.95 -14.42
CA SER A 12 -7.22 -3.19 -14.01
C SER A 12 -6.98 -2.84 -12.54
N HIS A 13 -7.70 -1.83 -12.02
CA HIS A 13 -7.59 -1.40 -10.63
C HIS A 13 -8.13 -2.44 -9.63
N PRO A 14 -9.41 -2.83 -9.67
CA PRO A 14 -9.90 -3.83 -8.71
C PRO A 14 -9.20 -5.18 -8.82
N VAL A 15 -8.75 -5.58 -10.04
CA VAL A 15 -7.91 -6.77 -10.20
C VAL A 15 -6.58 -6.64 -9.45
N ALA A 16 -5.90 -5.49 -9.58
CA ALA A 16 -4.64 -5.25 -8.88
C ALA A 16 -4.82 -5.15 -7.36
N VAL A 17 -5.90 -4.51 -6.88
CA VAL A 17 -6.24 -4.45 -5.44
C VAL A 17 -6.50 -5.85 -4.90
N ALA A 18 -7.30 -6.67 -5.61
CA ALA A 18 -7.58 -8.04 -5.22
C ALA A 18 -6.31 -8.92 -5.17
N ARG A 19 -5.37 -8.68 -6.11
CA ARG A 19 -4.07 -9.37 -6.11
C ARG A 19 -3.22 -8.98 -4.90
N ILE A 20 -3.15 -7.70 -4.53
CA ILE A 20 -2.47 -7.24 -3.31
C ILE A 20 -3.05 -7.92 -2.08
N VAL A 21 -4.39 -7.98 -1.98
CA VAL A 21 -5.09 -8.63 -0.86
C VAL A 21 -4.78 -10.12 -0.78
N ALA A 22 -4.72 -10.81 -1.93
CA ALA A 22 -4.49 -12.25 -1.99
C ALA A 22 -3.02 -12.63 -1.81
N GLU A 23 -2.10 -11.95 -2.51
CA GLU A 23 -0.70 -12.36 -2.65
C GLU A 23 0.25 -11.64 -1.68
N GLU A 24 -0.01 -10.34 -1.38
CA GLU A 24 0.87 -9.55 -0.53
C GLU A 24 0.37 -9.48 0.93
N MET A 25 -0.95 -9.63 1.15
CA MET A 25 -1.55 -9.64 2.49
C MET A 25 -2.04 -11.04 2.92
N GLU A 26 -2.01 -12.02 2.02
CA GLU A 26 -2.36 -13.43 2.25
C GLU A 26 -3.76 -13.61 2.87
N LEU A 27 -4.75 -12.81 2.42
CA LEU A 27 -6.10 -12.89 2.93
C LEU A 27 -6.94 -13.91 2.16
N GLY A 28 -7.97 -14.43 2.83
CA GLY A 28 -8.88 -15.43 2.26
C GLY A 28 -9.85 -14.87 1.20
N ALA A 29 -10.75 -15.72 0.71
CA ALA A 29 -11.63 -15.45 -0.43
C ALA A 29 -12.54 -14.22 -0.25
N ASN A 30 -13.16 -14.05 0.93
CA ASN A 30 -14.12 -12.96 1.14
C ASN A 30 -13.50 -11.56 1.03
N PRO A 31 -12.34 -11.24 1.67
CA PRO A 31 -11.63 -10.00 1.43
C PRO A 31 -11.19 -9.79 -0.03
N VAL A 32 -10.78 -10.86 -0.73
CA VAL A 32 -10.42 -10.79 -2.15
C VAL A 32 -11.65 -10.44 -3.00
N MET A 33 -12.80 -11.05 -2.76
CA MET A 33 -14.06 -10.70 -3.43
C MET A 33 -14.46 -9.26 -3.12
N ALA A 34 -14.35 -8.84 -1.85
CA ALA A 34 -14.63 -7.45 -1.46
C ALA A 34 -13.69 -6.45 -2.14
N ALA A 35 -12.41 -6.81 -2.35
CA ALA A 35 -11.46 -5.99 -3.10
C ALA A 35 -11.85 -5.83 -4.58
N PHE A 36 -12.39 -6.88 -5.22
CA PHE A 36 -12.93 -6.76 -6.58
C PHE A 36 -14.16 -5.85 -6.65
N LEU A 37 -14.98 -5.82 -5.62
CA LEU A 37 -16.27 -5.17 -5.59
C LEU A 37 -16.28 -3.80 -4.90
N HIS A 38 -15.14 -3.34 -4.36
CA HIS A 38 -15.06 -2.19 -3.46
C HIS A 38 -15.59 -0.87 -4.05
N ASP A 39 -15.50 -0.69 -5.36
CA ASP A 39 -15.98 0.50 -6.07
C ASP A 39 -17.35 0.28 -6.78
N VAL A 40 -17.88 -0.95 -6.81
CA VAL A 40 -19.09 -1.29 -7.56
C VAL A 40 -20.30 -0.48 -7.10
N ILE A 41 -20.45 -0.27 -5.78
CA ILE A 41 -21.56 0.50 -5.21
C ILE A 41 -21.42 2.01 -5.50
N GLU A 42 -20.17 2.51 -5.65
CA GLU A 42 -19.91 3.92 -5.94
C GLU A 42 -20.12 4.25 -7.43
N ASP A 43 -19.66 3.35 -8.30
CA ASP A 43 -19.48 3.60 -9.72
C ASP A 43 -20.50 2.89 -10.63
N CYS A 44 -21.27 1.94 -10.10
CA CYS A 44 -22.23 1.15 -10.87
C CYS A 44 -23.62 1.19 -10.19
N PRO A 45 -24.71 0.92 -10.93
CA PRO A 45 -26.09 0.94 -10.40
C PRO A 45 -26.44 -0.34 -9.63
N TYR A 46 -25.52 -0.85 -8.81
CA TYR A 46 -25.77 -2.00 -7.95
C TYR A 46 -25.94 -1.57 -6.50
N THR A 47 -26.77 -2.32 -5.78
CA THR A 47 -27.03 -2.13 -4.36
C THR A 47 -26.27 -3.12 -3.50
N ILE A 48 -26.13 -2.81 -2.21
CA ILE A 48 -25.50 -3.73 -1.25
C ILE A 48 -26.32 -5.03 -1.09
N ASP A 49 -27.63 -4.97 -1.28
CA ASP A 49 -28.51 -6.15 -1.20
C ASP A 49 -28.27 -7.09 -2.37
N GLU A 50 -28.07 -6.58 -3.58
CA GLU A 50 -27.67 -7.41 -4.74
C GLU A 50 -26.29 -8.05 -4.55
N ILE A 51 -25.34 -7.36 -3.90
CA ILE A 51 -24.05 -7.95 -3.52
C ILE A 51 -24.27 -9.06 -2.50
N ARG A 52 -25.14 -8.86 -1.51
CA ARG A 52 -25.49 -9.86 -0.50
C ARG A 52 -26.09 -11.13 -1.11
N GLU A 53 -27.04 -10.98 -2.02
CA GLU A 53 -27.68 -12.10 -2.69
C GLU A 53 -26.70 -12.94 -3.52
N ARG A 54 -25.71 -12.31 -4.15
CA ARG A 54 -24.78 -12.98 -5.06
C ARG A 54 -23.53 -13.52 -4.38
N PHE A 55 -23.02 -12.83 -3.36
CA PHE A 55 -21.71 -13.10 -2.76
C PHE A 55 -21.78 -13.37 -1.25
N GLY A 56 -22.97 -13.31 -0.66
CA GLY A 56 -23.20 -13.58 0.76
C GLY A 56 -23.00 -12.37 1.69
N ASP A 57 -23.44 -12.54 2.94
CA ASP A 57 -23.48 -11.47 3.96
C ASP A 57 -22.10 -10.91 4.29
N ASP A 58 -21.09 -11.76 4.40
CA ASP A 58 -19.73 -11.36 4.79
C ASP A 58 -19.08 -10.45 3.74
N VAL A 59 -19.22 -10.81 2.46
CA VAL A 59 -18.72 -9.97 1.34
C VAL A 59 -19.49 -8.65 1.27
N ALA A 60 -20.82 -8.68 1.38
CA ALA A 60 -21.65 -7.49 1.38
C ALA A 60 -21.31 -6.56 2.54
N PHE A 61 -21.07 -7.11 3.72
CA PHE A 61 -20.60 -6.35 4.87
C PHE A 61 -19.27 -5.65 4.61
N LEU A 62 -18.26 -6.38 4.14
CA LEU A 62 -16.95 -5.82 3.81
C LEU A 62 -17.05 -4.72 2.75
N VAL A 63 -17.79 -4.96 1.65
CA VAL A 63 -18.02 -3.97 0.59
C VAL A 63 -18.71 -2.73 1.16
N GLY A 64 -19.74 -2.90 1.99
CA GLY A 64 -20.45 -1.79 2.64
C GLY A 64 -19.55 -0.92 3.52
N VAL A 65 -18.61 -1.53 4.24
CA VAL A 65 -17.64 -0.82 5.10
C VAL A 65 -16.59 -0.07 4.27
N VAL A 66 -16.10 -0.68 3.16
CA VAL A 66 -15.08 -0.05 2.32
C VAL A 66 -15.65 1.02 1.38
N THR A 67 -16.93 0.94 1.04
CA THR A 67 -17.61 1.93 0.19
C THR A 67 -17.77 3.25 0.93
N LYS A 68 -17.40 4.35 0.28
CA LYS A 68 -17.63 5.69 0.84
C LYS A 68 -19.12 5.99 0.86
N GLN A 69 -19.70 6.18 2.03
CA GLN A 69 -21.05 6.67 2.10
C GLN A 69 -21.12 8.08 1.50
N LYS A 70 -21.96 8.28 0.50
CA LYS A 70 -22.28 9.61 -0.04
C LYS A 70 -23.01 10.39 1.05
N LYS A 71 -22.29 11.10 1.92
CA LYS A 71 -22.91 11.97 2.92
C LYS A 71 -23.39 13.26 2.27
N ALA A 72 -24.62 13.63 2.58
CA ALA A 72 -25.31 14.78 2.02
C ALA A 72 -24.74 16.15 2.48
N LYS A 73 -23.91 16.21 3.53
CA LYS A 73 -23.20 17.43 3.98
C LYS A 73 -21.99 17.05 4.82
N TYR A 74 -20.83 17.59 4.47
CA TYR A 74 -19.62 17.53 5.29
C TYR A 74 -19.60 18.73 6.24
N ASP A 75 -19.72 18.47 7.53
CA ASP A 75 -19.62 19.52 8.57
C ASP A 75 -18.15 19.89 8.89
N GLN A 76 -17.22 19.03 8.51
CA GLN A 76 -15.77 19.22 8.70
C GLN A 76 -14.99 18.80 7.44
N SER A 77 -13.66 18.97 7.44
CA SER A 77 -12.86 18.64 6.27
C SER A 77 -13.02 17.17 5.86
N LYS A 78 -13.09 16.91 4.54
CA LYS A 78 -13.18 15.54 3.98
C LYS A 78 -12.15 14.57 4.55
N GLN A 79 -11.00 15.07 4.99
CA GLN A 79 -9.90 14.28 5.56
C GLN A 79 -10.24 13.75 6.95
N VAL A 80 -10.87 14.58 7.80
CA VAL A 80 -11.29 14.18 9.14
C VAL A 80 -12.41 13.13 9.07
N ASP A 81 -13.34 13.28 8.13
CA ASP A 81 -14.44 12.32 7.96
C ASP A 81 -13.95 10.98 7.41
N ASN A 82 -13.04 10.98 6.44
CA ASN A 82 -12.38 9.75 5.98
C ASN A 82 -11.61 9.05 7.13
N PHE A 83 -10.93 9.83 7.95
CA PHE A 83 -10.21 9.32 9.12
C PHE A 83 -11.15 8.67 10.14
N ARG A 84 -12.25 9.35 10.50
CA ARG A 84 -13.28 8.81 11.42
C ARG A 84 -13.93 7.55 10.86
N GLN A 85 -14.22 7.51 9.55
CA GLN A 85 -14.83 6.36 8.91
C GLN A 85 -13.87 5.14 8.93
N ILE A 86 -12.59 5.35 8.67
CA ILE A 86 -11.59 4.26 8.75
C ILE A 86 -11.43 3.80 10.20
N LEU A 87 -11.33 4.71 11.17
CA LEU A 87 -11.26 4.35 12.59
C LEU A 87 -12.53 3.65 13.08
N SER A 88 -13.72 4.07 12.65
CA SER A 88 -14.95 3.36 13.00
C SER A 88 -15.02 1.97 12.34
N SER A 89 -14.48 1.80 11.12
CA SER A 89 -14.43 0.49 10.49
C SER A 89 -13.47 -0.49 11.19
N VAL A 90 -12.43 0.00 11.89
CA VAL A 90 -11.57 -0.83 12.77
C VAL A 90 -12.38 -1.54 13.86
N GLN A 91 -13.42 -0.87 14.37
CA GLN A 91 -14.27 -1.46 15.41
C GLN A 91 -15.14 -2.62 14.91
N PHE A 92 -15.35 -2.71 13.58
CA PHE A 92 -16.23 -3.71 12.99
C PHE A 92 -15.46 -4.90 12.42
N ASP A 93 -14.47 -4.66 11.56
CA ASP A 93 -13.69 -5.74 10.95
C ASP A 93 -12.35 -5.24 10.38
N VAL A 94 -11.25 -5.82 10.84
CA VAL A 94 -9.90 -5.46 10.37
C VAL A 94 -9.70 -5.76 8.87
N ARG A 95 -10.41 -6.74 8.31
CA ARG A 95 -10.31 -7.10 6.88
C ARG A 95 -10.70 -5.94 5.96
N ALA A 96 -11.70 -5.15 6.36
CA ALA A 96 -12.11 -3.96 5.61
C ALA A 96 -10.99 -2.92 5.51
N ILE A 97 -10.21 -2.76 6.59
CA ILE A 97 -9.04 -1.85 6.59
C ILE A 97 -7.95 -2.37 5.69
N LEU A 98 -7.71 -3.68 5.69
CA LEU A 98 -6.71 -4.31 4.84
C LEU A 98 -7.05 -4.10 3.36
N VAL A 99 -8.31 -4.24 2.97
CA VAL A 99 -8.78 -3.89 1.61
C VAL A 99 -8.55 -2.40 1.29
N LYS A 100 -8.83 -1.49 2.23
CA LYS A 100 -8.55 -0.05 2.05
C LYS A 100 -7.05 0.27 1.94
N LEU A 101 -6.21 -0.43 2.67
CA LEU A 101 -4.75 -0.29 2.55
C LEU A 101 -4.25 -0.80 1.19
N ALA A 102 -4.81 -1.90 0.69
CA ALA A 102 -4.50 -2.44 -0.65
C ALA A 102 -4.93 -1.46 -1.76
N ASP A 103 -6.14 -0.89 -1.66
CA ASP A 103 -6.61 0.18 -2.57
C ASP A 103 -5.66 1.38 -2.55
N ARG A 104 -5.29 1.88 -1.36
CA ARG A 104 -4.35 2.98 -1.21
C ARG A 104 -2.99 2.66 -1.81
N LEU A 105 -2.46 1.47 -1.57
CA LEU A 105 -1.18 1.03 -2.11
C LEU A 105 -1.18 1.02 -3.64
N HIS A 106 -2.22 0.43 -4.26
CA HIS A 106 -2.34 0.46 -5.72
C HIS A 106 -2.49 1.89 -6.27
N ASN A 107 -3.27 2.75 -5.61
CA ASN A 107 -3.42 4.15 -5.99
C ASN A 107 -2.08 4.91 -5.88
N MET A 108 -1.24 4.61 -4.90
CA MET A 108 0.11 5.17 -4.80
C MET A 108 1.06 4.67 -5.89
N ARG A 109 1.00 3.39 -6.24
CA ARG A 109 1.79 2.79 -7.35
C ARG A 109 1.46 3.43 -8.71
N THR A 110 0.22 3.89 -8.89
CA THR A 110 -0.28 4.50 -10.15
C THR A 110 -0.45 6.03 -10.09
N LEU A 111 0.11 6.68 -9.07
CA LEU A 111 -0.14 8.09 -8.77
C LEU A 111 0.46 9.06 -9.82
N SER A 112 1.44 8.61 -10.60
CA SER A 112 2.11 9.41 -11.65
C SER A 112 1.17 9.97 -12.71
N SER A 113 0.05 9.30 -12.98
CA SER A 113 -0.97 9.74 -13.94
C SER A 113 -1.87 10.88 -13.44
N MET A 114 -1.74 11.27 -12.17
CA MET A 114 -2.55 12.32 -11.57
C MET A 114 -1.87 13.69 -11.69
N ARG A 115 -2.65 14.77 -11.57
CA ARG A 115 -2.12 16.15 -11.52
C ARG A 115 -1.25 16.35 -10.28
N PRO A 116 -0.20 17.19 -10.35
CA PRO A 116 0.75 17.42 -9.23
C PRO A 116 0.09 17.84 -7.92
N ASP A 117 -0.95 18.70 -7.98
CA ASP A 117 -1.70 19.12 -6.80
C ASP A 117 -2.37 17.94 -6.07
N LYS A 118 -2.91 16.99 -6.85
CA LYS A 118 -3.51 15.78 -6.31
C LYS A 118 -2.46 14.76 -5.83
N GLN A 119 -1.34 14.64 -6.56
CA GLN A 119 -0.23 13.80 -6.13
C GLN A 119 0.26 14.20 -4.75
N MET A 120 0.53 15.49 -4.53
CA MET A 120 0.98 16.02 -3.23
C MET A 120 -0.04 15.74 -2.11
N LYS A 121 -1.34 15.99 -2.38
CA LYS A 121 -2.39 15.77 -1.39
C LYS A 121 -2.49 14.30 -1.01
N ILE A 122 -2.54 13.39 -1.99
CA ILE A 122 -2.68 11.94 -1.77
C ILE A 122 -1.44 11.38 -1.07
N ALA A 123 -0.24 11.80 -1.48
CA ALA A 123 1.01 11.40 -0.86
C ALA A 123 1.10 11.87 0.61
N SER A 124 0.71 13.12 0.91
CA SER A 124 0.70 13.63 2.28
C SER A 124 -0.30 12.89 3.17
N GLU A 125 -1.51 12.62 2.67
CA GLU A 125 -2.51 11.82 3.38
C GLU A 125 -2.00 10.39 3.64
N THR A 126 -1.30 9.80 2.68
CA THR A 126 -0.74 8.45 2.78
C THR A 126 0.34 8.38 3.86
N ASP A 127 1.27 9.32 3.86
CA ASP A 127 2.36 9.39 4.84
C ASP A 127 1.85 9.64 6.26
N TYR A 128 0.90 10.56 6.41
CA TYR A 128 0.38 10.96 7.72
C TYR A 128 -0.54 9.91 8.34
N PHE A 129 -1.28 9.16 7.52
CA PHE A 129 -2.34 8.29 8.01
C PHE A 129 -2.16 6.82 7.64
N TYR A 130 -2.08 6.47 6.35
CA TYR A 130 -2.12 5.08 5.91
C TYR A 130 -0.83 4.31 6.24
N ALA A 131 0.34 4.94 6.14
CA ALA A 131 1.60 4.29 6.50
C ALA A 131 1.69 4.00 8.01
N PRO A 132 1.35 4.93 8.93
CA PRO A 132 1.23 4.63 10.35
C PRO A 132 0.19 3.56 10.68
N LEU A 133 -0.94 3.52 9.97
CA LEU A 133 -1.95 2.49 10.14
C LEU A 133 -1.42 1.11 9.75
N ALA A 134 -0.77 1.00 8.58
CA ALA A 134 -0.12 -0.24 8.14
C ALA A 134 0.94 -0.72 9.15
N ASN A 135 1.71 0.21 9.74
CA ASN A 135 2.69 -0.11 10.78
C ASN A 135 2.02 -0.71 12.03
N ARG A 136 0.92 -0.13 12.50
CA ARG A 136 0.17 -0.63 13.68
C ARG A 136 -0.44 -2.01 13.45
N LEU A 137 -0.79 -2.32 12.20
CA LEU A 137 -1.32 -3.63 11.80
C LEU A 137 -0.22 -4.66 11.51
N GLY A 138 1.07 -4.31 11.65
CA GLY A 138 2.19 -5.22 11.40
C GLY A 138 2.51 -5.42 9.93
N LEU A 139 1.89 -4.67 9.02
CA LEU A 139 2.11 -4.78 7.57
C LEU A 139 3.35 -3.98 7.15
N TYR A 140 4.52 -4.43 7.58
CA TYR A 140 5.78 -3.70 7.43
C TYR A 140 6.19 -3.47 5.97
N ASN A 141 5.90 -4.40 5.06
CA ASN A 141 6.20 -4.25 3.65
C ASN A 141 5.32 -3.16 3.04
N VAL A 142 4.01 -3.22 3.25
CA VAL A 142 3.03 -2.21 2.81
C VAL A 142 3.38 -0.83 3.38
N LYS A 143 3.67 -0.75 4.68
CA LYS A 143 4.09 0.48 5.35
C LYS A 143 5.34 1.08 4.69
N THR A 144 6.38 0.27 4.48
CA THR A 144 7.64 0.75 3.90
C THR A 144 7.44 1.24 2.46
N GLU A 145 6.63 0.56 1.67
CA GLU A 145 6.32 0.98 0.31
C GLU A 145 5.49 2.26 0.29
N LEU A 146 4.45 2.37 1.13
CA LEU A 146 3.64 3.59 1.25
C LEU A 146 4.47 4.81 1.66
N GLU A 147 5.36 4.66 2.64
CA GLU A 147 6.30 5.72 3.06
C GLU A 147 7.22 6.14 1.91
N ASN A 148 7.80 5.19 1.20
CA ASN A 148 8.76 5.46 0.13
C ASN A 148 8.07 6.11 -1.09
N LEU A 149 6.89 5.63 -1.49
CA LEU A 149 6.09 6.24 -2.55
C LEU A 149 5.63 7.65 -2.14
N SER A 150 5.24 7.86 -0.89
CA SER A 150 4.86 9.20 -0.39
C SER A 150 6.05 10.16 -0.42
N PHE A 151 7.22 9.70 -0.02
CA PHE A 151 8.45 10.49 -0.05
C PHE A 151 8.84 10.91 -1.47
N ARG A 152 8.69 10.02 -2.46
CA ARG A 152 8.94 10.30 -3.87
C ARG A 152 8.15 11.51 -4.39
N TYR A 153 6.89 11.65 -3.98
CA TYR A 153 6.03 12.76 -4.44
C TYR A 153 6.14 14.00 -3.57
N ARG A 154 6.47 13.88 -2.29
CA ARG A 154 6.58 15.01 -1.36
C ARG A 154 7.93 15.69 -1.39
N CYS A 155 9.00 14.93 -1.58
CA CYS A 155 10.38 15.38 -1.59
C CYS A 155 11.14 14.79 -2.79
N PRO A 156 10.75 15.11 -4.04
CA PRO A 156 11.27 14.44 -5.23
C PRO A 156 12.79 14.60 -5.41
N ARG A 157 13.35 15.77 -5.08
CA ARG A 157 14.79 16.02 -5.22
C ARG A 157 15.63 15.15 -4.28
N GLU A 158 15.20 15.04 -3.05
CA GLU A 158 15.85 14.22 -2.02
C GLU A 158 15.68 12.73 -2.35
N TYR A 159 14.50 12.34 -2.84
CA TYR A 159 14.25 10.98 -3.27
C TYR A 159 15.17 10.57 -4.43
N GLU A 160 15.22 11.34 -5.50
CA GLU A 160 16.06 11.07 -6.68
C GLU A 160 17.54 10.99 -6.33
N LYS A 161 18.03 11.91 -5.45
CA LYS A 161 19.41 11.88 -4.99
C LYS A 161 19.75 10.59 -4.25
N LEU A 162 18.89 10.17 -3.33
CA LEU A 162 19.12 8.94 -2.55
C LEU A 162 18.93 7.68 -3.39
N GLU A 163 17.93 7.65 -4.28
CA GLU A 163 17.70 6.53 -5.19
C GLU A 163 18.91 6.29 -6.10
N LYS A 164 19.48 7.36 -6.68
CA LYS A 164 20.69 7.29 -7.49
C LYS A 164 21.88 6.75 -6.69
N LEU A 165 22.11 7.31 -5.51
CA LEU A 165 23.23 6.91 -4.64
C LEU A 165 23.12 5.43 -4.21
N LEU A 166 21.91 4.97 -3.88
CA LEU A 166 21.67 3.58 -3.53
C LEU A 166 21.88 2.63 -4.73
N THR A 167 21.46 3.07 -5.92
CA THR A 167 21.64 2.28 -7.13
C THR A 167 23.14 2.13 -7.48
N GLU A 168 23.92 3.21 -7.36
CA GLU A 168 25.37 3.19 -7.57
C GLU A 168 26.06 2.28 -6.53
N LEU A 169 25.67 2.38 -5.27
CA LEU A 169 26.21 1.55 -4.18
C LEU A 169 25.92 0.05 -4.42
N GLN A 170 24.68 -0.27 -4.81
CA GLN A 170 24.30 -1.64 -5.15
C GLN A 170 25.15 -2.22 -6.28
N GLN A 171 25.42 -1.44 -7.32
CA GLN A 171 26.25 -1.89 -8.44
C GLN A 171 27.71 -2.11 -8.04
N THR A 172 28.24 -1.22 -7.22
CA THR A 172 29.64 -1.27 -6.78
C THR A 172 29.89 -2.43 -5.83
N GLU A 173 28.98 -2.68 -4.90
CA GLU A 173 29.18 -3.67 -3.82
C GLU A 173 28.54 -5.03 -4.12
N LYS A 174 27.93 -5.20 -5.30
CA LYS A 174 27.22 -6.43 -5.64
C LYS A 174 28.10 -7.67 -5.52
N ALA A 175 29.33 -7.62 -6.05
CA ALA A 175 30.24 -8.75 -6.04
C ALA A 175 30.63 -9.18 -4.62
N ASP A 176 30.89 -8.22 -3.74
CA ASP A 176 31.26 -8.47 -2.34
C ASP A 176 30.07 -9.04 -1.54
N VAL A 177 28.87 -8.53 -1.79
CA VAL A 177 27.63 -9.03 -1.18
C VAL A 177 27.35 -10.46 -1.64
N ASP A 178 27.44 -10.73 -2.93
CA ASP A 178 27.21 -12.08 -3.50
C ASP A 178 28.24 -13.08 -2.94
N ALA A 179 29.52 -12.70 -2.82
CA ALA A 179 30.57 -13.51 -2.21
C ALA A 179 30.30 -13.77 -0.71
N PHE A 180 29.83 -12.76 0.02
CA PHE A 180 29.47 -12.91 1.42
C PHE A 180 28.29 -13.89 1.61
N ILE A 181 27.24 -13.75 0.79
CA ILE A 181 26.07 -14.64 0.83
C ILE A 181 26.48 -16.08 0.52
N ALA A 182 27.29 -16.29 -0.52
CA ALA A 182 27.78 -17.62 -0.89
C ALA A 182 28.56 -18.28 0.26
N LYS A 183 29.48 -17.54 0.89
CA LYS A 183 30.25 -18.05 2.01
C LYS A 183 29.39 -18.33 3.26
N ALA A 184 28.40 -17.49 3.53
CA ALA A 184 27.47 -17.72 4.63
C ALA A 184 26.60 -18.97 4.40
N GLN A 185 26.15 -19.21 3.16
CA GLN A 185 25.42 -20.42 2.77
C GLN A 185 26.28 -21.68 2.91
N GLU A 186 27.55 -21.63 2.51
CA GLU A 186 28.51 -22.74 2.69
C GLU A 186 28.66 -23.11 4.17
N ILE A 187 28.93 -22.13 5.03
CA ILE A 187 29.08 -22.33 6.47
C ILE A 187 27.82 -22.94 7.09
N LEU A 188 26.64 -22.47 6.69
CA LEU A 188 25.36 -22.99 7.21
C LEU A 188 25.14 -24.44 6.76
N ALA A 189 25.42 -24.75 5.50
CA ALA A 189 25.31 -26.11 4.95
C ALA A 189 26.26 -27.08 5.63
N ASP A 190 27.52 -26.69 5.87
CA ASP A 190 28.54 -27.50 6.56
C ASP A 190 28.13 -27.82 8.02
N ASN A 191 27.29 -26.98 8.62
CA ASN A 191 26.74 -27.22 9.98
C ASN A 191 25.36 -27.89 9.93
N GLY A 192 24.88 -28.34 8.77
CA GLY A 192 23.59 -29.03 8.63
C GLY A 192 22.38 -28.11 8.81
N ILE A 193 22.56 -26.79 8.64
CA ILE A 193 21.50 -25.79 8.78
C ILE A 193 20.97 -25.41 7.39
N GLU A 194 19.72 -25.77 7.10
CA GLU A 194 19.02 -25.27 5.93
C GLU A 194 18.51 -23.84 6.21
N ALA A 195 19.06 -22.84 5.51
CA ALA A 195 18.66 -21.46 5.67
C ALA A 195 18.61 -20.73 4.32
N ARG A 196 17.63 -19.86 4.18
CA ARG A 196 17.52 -18.91 3.07
C ARG A 196 18.07 -17.56 3.52
N ILE A 197 19.07 -17.05 2.82
CA ILE A 197 19.65 -15.73 3.07
C ILE A 197 19.03 -14.74 2.09
N GLU A 198 18.42 -13.68 2.61
CA GLU A 198 17.85 -12.61 1.81
C GLU A 198 18.52 -11.28 2.12
N LEU A 199 18.96 -10.58 1.06
CA LEU A 199 19.45 -9.22 1.18
C LEU A 199 18.29 -8.25 1.25
N ARG A 200 18.21 -7.46 2.32
CA ARG A 200 17.20 -6.41 2.46
C ARG A 200 17.84 -5.03 2.42
N MET A 201 17.65 -4.34 1.32
CA MET A 201 18.08 -2.95 1.17
C MET A 201 17.14 -1.99 1.91
N ARG A 202 17.72 -0.93 2.47
CA ARG A 202 16.93 0.16 3.06
C ARG A 202 16.32 1.02 1.95
N SER A 203 15.08 1.46 2.15
CA SER A 203 14.42 2.40 1.23
C SER A 203 15.04 3.81 1.35
N PRO A 204 15.00 4.62 0.27
CA PRO A 204 15.39 6.03 0.29
C PRO A 204 14.76 6.80 1.45
N TYR A 205 13.46 6.61 1.72
CA TYR A 205 12.77 7.23 2.85
C TYR A 205 13.39 6.85 4.21
N SER A 206 13.69 5.56 4.40
CA SER A 206 14.26 5.08 5.67
C SER A 206 15.64 5.71 5.95
N ILE A 207 16.44 5.92 4.91
CA ILE A 207 17.74 6.58 5.01
C ILE A 207 17.56 8.06 5.30
N TRP A 208 16.73 8.73 4.49
CA TRP A 208 16.42 10.15 4.67
C TRP A 208 15.94 10.44 6.09
N ARG A 209 15.00 9.66 6.61
CA ARG A 209 14.48 9.81 7.97
C ARG A 209 15.57 9.67 9.03
N LYS A 210 16.51 8.73 8.86
CA LYS A 210 17.66 8.59 9.77
C LYS A 210 18.59 9.79 9.73
N MET A 211 18.83 10.35 8.54
CA MET A 211 19.64 11.56 8.38
C MET A 211 19.01 12.77 9.08
N GLN A 212 17.66 12.86 9.09
CA GLN A 212 16.95 13.94 9.79
C GLN A 212 16.93 13.78 11.32
N THR A 213 16.97 12.54 11.83
CA THR A 213 16.88 12.26 13.28
C THR A 213 18.22 12.16 13.98
N LYS A 214 19.27 11.87 13.24
CA LYS A 214 20.65 11.97 13.70
C LYS A 214 21.22 13.21 13.05
N GLU A 215 21.64 14.20 13.85
CA GLU A 215 22.61 15.18 13.41
C GLU A 215 23.84 14.36 12.99
N CYS A 216 23.84 13.95 11.72
CA CYS A 216 25.02 13.37 11.10
C CYS A 216 25.86 14.57 10.71
N ASP A 217 26.83 14.91 11.55
CA ASP A 217 27.99 15.70 11.19
C ASP A 217 28.74 15.05 10.03
#